data_70d038d1ad6954f15864def7436d84f3
#
_entry.id   70d038d1ad6954f15864def7436d84f3
#
_cell.length_a   1.000
_cell.length_b   1.000
_cell.length_c   1.000
_cell.angle_alpha   90.00
_cell.angle_beta   90.00
_cell.angle_gamma   90.00
#
_symmetry.space_group_name_H-M   'P 1'
#
loop_
_entity.id
_entity.type
_entity.pdbx_description
1 polymer ?
#
loop_
_entity_poly.entity_id
_entity_poly.type
_entity_poly.pdbx_seq_one_letter_code
_entity_poly.pdbx_strand_id
1 'polypeptide(L)'
;MSDLDPGTPQLPQSAPEADAFLQFLVNLVNSGTPLRGVGVTLQIDGMLVGGYIISGADYFDRFAQGFAEALTDEAAGSRDAVRAALAGFGDVFRQEQPATPLPNYIHLSDAQFFTTEGRPISQQPVLWRGRLSEVDGFVLGNLQWTDANGSNV
;
A
#
# COMPACT_ATOMS: atom_id res chain seq x y z
N MET A 1 9.59 -1.91 55.39
CA MET A 1 10.60 -2.07 54.34
C MET A 1 9.86 -2.25 53.04
N SER A 2 9.79 -1.22 52.27
CA SER A 2 9.24 -1.30 50.90
C SER A 2 10.31 -1.87 50.03
N ASP A 3 10.14 -3.10 49.57
CA ASP A 3 10.92 -3.65 48.48
C ASP A 3 10.57 -2.86 47.25
N LEU A 4 11.41 -1.87 46.95
CA LEU A 4 11.45 -1.28 45.63
C LEU A 4 11.98 -2.37 44.71
N ASP A 5 11.07 -3.09 44.09
CA ASP A 5 11.39 -3.84 42.90
C ASP A 5 12.00 -2.83 41.87
N PRO A 6 13.29 -2.89 41.61
CA PRO A 6 13.85 -2.09 40.56
C PRO A 6 13.24 -2.63 39.26
N GLY A 7 12.18 -1.96 38.80
CA GLY A 7 11.48 -2.36 37.59
C GLY A 7 12.46 -2.80 36.55
N THR A 8 12.33 -4.04 36.09
CA THR A 8 13.09 -4.58 34.97
C THR A 8 13.13 -3.51 33.89
N PRO A 9 14.30 -3.05 33.45
CA PRO A 9 14.35 -2.07 32.38
C PRO A 9 13.61 -2.66 31.18
N GLN A 10 12.43 -2.15 30.91
CA GLN A 10 11.75 -2.46 29.66
C GLN A 10 12.63 -1.86 28.57
N LEU A 11 13.26 -2.75 27.81
CA LEU A 11 13.85 -2.34 26.54
C LEU A 11 12.76 -1.58 25.77
N PRO A 12 13.06 -0.40 25.24
CA PRO A 12 12.11 0.31 24.42
C PRO A 12 11.64 -0.68 23.34
N GLN A 13 10.35 -0.98 23.34
CA GLN A 13 9.75 -1.71 22.25
C GLN A 13 9.86 -0.79 21.04
N SER A 14 10.88 -1.00 20.23
CA SER A 14 10.98 -0.34 18.94
C SER A 14 9.72 -0.69 18.18
N ALA A 15 9.05 0.33 17.62
CA ALA A 15 7.99 0.10 16.68
C ALA A 15 8.50 -0.87 15.60
N PRO A 16 7.65 -1.80 15.08
CA PRO A 16 8.09 -2.71 14.04
C PRO A 16 8.70 -1.91 12.90
N GLU A 17 9.94 -2.25 12.55
CA GLU A 17 10.65 -1.61 11.45
C GLU A 17 10.15 -2.19 10.14
N ALA A 18 10.06 -1.34 9.11
CA ALA A 18 9.77 -1.79 7.78
C ALA A 18 10.94 -2.60 7.20
N ASP A 19 10.62 -3.61 6.40
CA ASP A 19 11.62 -4.36 5.64
C ASP A 19 12.36 -3.42 4.68
N ALA A 20 13.65 -3.24 4.89
CA ALA A 20 14.47 -2.35 4.08
C ALA A 20 14.52 -2.77 2.59
N PHE A 21 14.42 -4.06 2.31
CA PHE A 21 14.38 -4.54 0.93
C PHE A 21 13.06 -4.17 0.25
N LEU A 22 11.95 -4.33 0.93
CA LEU A 22 10.64 -3.92 0.40
C LEU A 22 10.56 -2.39 0.23
N GLN A 23 11.12 -1.62 1.19
CA GLN A 23 11.25 -0.16 1.05
C GLN A 23 12.06 0.23 -0.20
N PHE A 24 13.12 -0.51 -0.47
CA PHE A 24 13.94 -0.27 -1.67
C PHE A 24 13.13 -0.51 -2.95
N LEU A 25 12.37 -1.60 -3.03
CA LEU A 25 11.52 -1.90 -4.20
C LEU A 25 10.47 -0.81 -4.41
N VAL A 26 9.82 -0.37 -3.34
CA VAL A 26 8.86 0.74 -3.40
C VAL A 26 9.52 2.03 -3.86
N ASN A 27 10.72 2.31 -3.36
CA ASN A 27 11.48 3.50 -3.74
C ASN A 27 11.87 3.49 -5.22
N LEU A 28 12.24 2.33 -5.76
CA LEU A 28 12.49 2.18 -7.20
C LEU A 28 11.26 2.54 -8.05
N VAL A 29 10.08 2.09 -7.63
CA VAL A 29 8.84 2.43 -8.34
C VAL A 29 8.52 3.92 -8.22
N ASN A 30 8.75 4.52 -7.05
CA ASN A 30 8.53 5.94 -6.82
C ASN A 30 9.50 6.83 -7.61
N SER A 31 10.70 6.37 -7.90
CA SER A 31 11.74 7.16 -8.59
C SER A 31 11.48 7.41 -10.08
N GLY A 32 10.35 6.96 -10.60
CA GLY A 32 9.99 7.14 -12.00
C GLY A 32 10.71 6.18 -12.95
N THR A 33 11.49 5.22 -12.44
CA THR A 33 11.98 4.11 -13.25
C THR A 33 10.76 3.41 -13.85
N PRO A 34 10.72 3.15 -15.17
CA PRO A 34 9.53 2.60 -15.81
C PRO A 34 9.35 1.11 -15.47
N LEU A 35 9.25 0.83 -14.18
CA LEU A 35 8.92 -0.49 -13.66
C LEU A 35 7.39 -0.60 -13.62
N ARG A 36 6.84 -1.15 -14.67
CA ARG A 36 5.40 -1.47 -14.72
C ARG A 36 5.19 -2.94 -14.44
N GLY A 37 4.14 -3.24 -13.71
CA GLY A 37 3.70 -4.62 -13.51
C GLY A 37 4.52 -5.40 -12.47
N VAL A 38 5.13 -4.72 -11.50
CA VAL A 38 5.74 -5.42 -10.36
C VAL A 38 4.64 -5.95 -9.45
N GLY A 39 4.26 -7.19 -9.68
CA GLY A 39 3.29 -7.89 -8.82
C GLY A 39 3.93 -8.33 -7.52
N VAL A 40 3.19 -8.17 -6.43
CA VAL A 40 3.58 -8.64 -5.10
C VAL A 40 2.37 -9.23 -4.38
N THR A 41 2.65 -10.13 -3.48
CA THR A 41 1.69 -10.58 -2.47
C THR A 41 2.29 -10.33 -1.11
N LEU A 42 1.57 -9.54 -0.31
CA LEU A 42 1.95 -9.13 1.03
C LEU A 42 1.20 -9.98 2.05
N GLN A 43 1.88 -10.35 3.12
CA GLN A 43 1.26 -10.93 4.29
C GLN A 43 1.13 -9.85 5.36
N ILE A 44 -0.10 -9.59 5.76
CA ILE A 44 -0.44 -8.55 6.73
C ILE A 44 -1.46 -9.13 7.69
N ASP A 45 -1.06 -9.27 8.96
CA ASP A 45 -1.97 -9.65 10.05
C ASP A 45 -2.78 -10.92 9.74
N GLY A 46 -2.14 -11.92 9.12
CA GLY A 46 -2.78 -13.16 8.73
C GLY A 46 -3.60 -13.11 7.45
N MET A 47 -3.70 -11.96 6.80
CA MET A 47 -4.31 -11.82 5.47
C MET A 47 -3.25 -11.73 4.38
N LEU A 48 -3.63 -12.09 3.17
CA LEU A 48 -2.82 -11.87 1.98
C LEU A 48 -3.42 -10.76 1.15
N VAL A 49 -2.55 -9.85 0.70
CA VAL A 49 -2.91 -8.75 -0.20
C VAL A 49 -2.05 -8.87 -1.44
N GLY A 50 -2.66 -9.20 -2.56
CA GLY A 50 -1.97 -9.27 -3.86
C GLY A 50 -2.30 -8.06 -4.71
N GLY A 51 -1.34 -7.55 -5.47
CA GLY A 51 -1.55 -6.42 -6.37
C GLY A 51 -0.26 -6.03 -7.09
N TYR A 52 -0.31 -4.91 -7.78
CA TYR A 52 0.85 -4.34 -8.46
C TYR A 52 1.33 -3.10 -7.74
N ILE A 53 2.62 -3.02 -7.48
CA ILE A 53 3.21 -1.81 -6.87
C ILE A 53 3.09 -0.65 -7.85
N ILE A 54 2.51 0.43 -7.40
CA ILE A 54 2.45 1.71 -8.11
C ILE A 54 3.14 2.79 -7.28
N SER A 55 3.53 3.88 -7.94
CA SER A 55 4.08 5.03 -7.22
C SER A 55 3.01 5.70 -6.37
N GLY A 56 3.44 6.37 -5.31
CA GLY A 56 2.55 7.20 -4.50
C GLY A 56 1.88 8.30 -5.33
N ALA A 57 2.61 8.88 -6.29
CA ALA A 57 2.05 9.87 -7.21
C ALA A 57 0.89 9.29 -8.04
N ASP A 58 1.06 8.12 -8.63
CA ASP A 58 0.02 7.45 -9.41
C ASP A 58 -1.18 7.06 -8.52
N TYR A 59 -0.91 6.58 -7.32
CA TYR A 59 -1.97 6.26 -6.36
C TYR A 59 -2.86 7.48 -6.06
N PHE A 60 -2.25 8.61 -5.71
CA PHE A 60 -3.01 9.81 -5.35
C PHE A 60 -3.74 10.42 -6.53
N ASP A 61 -3.17 10.36 -7.74
CA ASP A 61 -3.87 10.78 -8.95
C ASP A 61 -5.12 9.93 -9.21
N ARG A 62 -5.00 8.61 -9.13
CA ARG A 62 -6.13 7.69 -9.33
C ARG A 62 -7.16 7.80 -8.22
N PHE A 63 -6.72 7.94 -6.97
CA PHE A 63 -7.61 8.14 -5.84
C PHE A 63 -8.40 9.44 -6.00
N ALA A 64 -7.71 10.53 -6.34
CA ALA A 64 -8.32 11.84 -6.54
C ALA A 64 -9.37 11.82 -7.66
N GLN A 65 -9.06 11.14 -8.76
CA GLN A 65 -10.01 10.99 -9.87
C GLN A 65 -11.24 10.20 -9.44
N GLY A 66 -11.07 9.04 -8.85
CA GLY A 66 -12.18 8.19 -8.40
C GLY A 66 -13.05 8.88 -7.36
N PHE A 67 -12.43 9.61 -6.43
CA PHE A 67 -13.15 10.38 -5.43
C PHE A 67 -13.98 11.51 -6.07
N ALA A 68 -13.40 12.26 -7.01
CA ALA A 68 -14.09 13.35 -7.71
C ALA A 68 -15.26 12.82 -8.55
N GLU A 69 -15.10 11.68 -9.20
CA GLU A 69 -16.16 11.03 -9.97
C GLU A 69 -17.32 10.55 -9.10
N ALA A 70 -17.05 10.19 -7.84
CA ALA A 70 -18.09 9.77 -6.89
C ALA A 70 -18.89 10.94 -6.30
N LEU A 71 -18.44 12.18 -6.47
CA LEU A 71 -19.19 13.35 -6.00
C LEU A 71 -20.45 13.54 -6.83
N THR A 72 -21.53 13.92 -6.14
CA THR A 72 -22.82 14.20 -6.79
C THR A 72 -22.76 15.45 -7.66
N ASP A 73 -23.71 15.59 -8.58
CA ASP A 73 -23.79 16.74 -9.49
C ASP A 73 -23.90 18.09 -8.75
N GLU A 74 -24.49 18.09 -7.57
CA GLU A 74 -24.58 19.32 -6.73
C GLU A 74 -23.20 19.82 -6.31
N ALA A 75 -22.21 18.92 -6.20
CA ALA A 75 -20.84 19.25 -5.87
C ALA A 75 -19.93 19.46 -7.11
N ALA A 76 -20.49 19.46 -8.32
CA ALA A 76 -19.73 19.51 -9.57
C ALA A 76 -18.77 20.71 -9.66
N GLY A 77 -19.16 21.87 -9.14
CA GLY A 77 -18.31 23.06 -9.09
C GLY A 77 -17.06 22.93 -8.21
N SER A 78 -17.06 21.96 -7.29
CA SER A 78 -15.95 21.69 -6.37
C SER A 78 -15.09 20.49 -6.80
N ARG A 79 -15.50 19.72 -7.79
CA ARG A 79 -14.82 18.48 -8.22
C ARG A 79 -13.35 18.72 -8.58
N ASP A 80 -13.08 19.71 -9.41
CA ASP A 80 -11.73 20.01 -9.85
C ASP A 80 -10.84 20.47 -8.70
N ALA A 81 -11.37 21.28 -7.79
CA ALA A 81 -10.64 21.73 -6.61
C ALA A 81 -10.34 20.57 -5.65
N VAL A 82 -11.31 19.69 -5.41
CA VAL A 82 -11.12 18.48 -4.57
C VAL A 82 -10.14 17.54 -5.19
N ARG A 83 -10.26 17.27 -6.50
CA ARG A 83 -9.32 16.43 -7.22
C ARG A 83 -7.90 16.96 -7.14
N ALA A 84 -7.71 18.25 -7.38
CA ALA A 84 -6.41 18.90 -7.30
C ALA A 84 -5.81 18.81 -5.88
N ALA A 85 -6.62 19.06 -4.86
CA ALA A 85 -6.18 18.97 -3.47
C ALA A 85 -5.74 17.54 -3.09
N LEU A 86 -6.50 16.52 -3.49
CA LEU A 86 -6.17 15.13 -3.22
C LEU A 86 -4.95 14.66 -4.02
N ALA A 87 -4.87 15.02 -5.30
CA ALA A 87 -3.73 14.70 -6.14
C ALA A 87 -2.44 15.35 -5.62
N GLY A 88 -2.53 16.50 -4.97
CA GLY A 88 -1.39 17.20 -4.37
C GLY A 88 -0.65 16.39 -3.31
N PHE A 89 -1.30 15.44 -2.63
CA PHE A 89 -0.61 14.51 -1.73
C PHE A 89 0.41 13.63 -2.46
N GLY A 90 0.28 13.46 -3.77
CA GLY A 90 1.23 12.73 -4.60
C GLY A 90 2.50 13.51 -4.92
N ASP A 91 2.55 14.82 -4.69
CA ASP A 91 3.68 15.66 -5.11
C ASP A 91 4.98 15.28 -4.42
N VAL A 92 4.92 14.81 -3.18
CA VAL A 92 6.11 14.33 -2.45
C VAL A 92 6.78 13.13 -3.13
N PHE A 93 6.06 12.39 -3.98
CA PHE A 93 6.56 11.22 -4.71
C PHE A 93 7.04 11.55 -6.12
N ARG A 94 6.90 12.80 -6.57
CA ARG A 94 7.30 13.25 -7.93
C ARG A 94 8.74 13.72 -8.00
N GLN A 95 9.52 13.54 -6.95
CA GLN A 95 10.90 13.94 -6.90
C GLN A 95 11.77 12.95 -7.69
N GLU A 96 12.63 13.46 -8.56
CA GLU A 96 13.51 12.67 -9.42
C GLU A 96 14.63 11.93 -8.68
N GLN A 97 14.81 12.18 -7.40
CA GLN A 97 15.83 11.54 -6.58
C GLN A 97 15.21 10.60 -5.56
N PRO A 98 15.90 9.47 -5.24
CA PRO A 98 15.44 8.59 -4.19
C PRO A 98 15.18 9.38 -2.92
N ALA A 99 13.97 9.27 -2.40
CA ALA A 99 13.61 10.00 -1.19
C ALA A 99 14.47 9.53 -0.02
N THR A 100 15.00 10.48 0.71
CA THR A 100 15.58 10.25 2.02
C THR A 100 14.75 11.06 3.02
N PRO A 101 14.01 10.45 3.94
CA PRO A 101 14.04 9.04 4.33
C PRO A 101 13.31 8.10 3.34
N LEU A 102 13.58 6.78 3.48
CA LEU A 102 12.92 5.73 2.70
C LEU A 102 11.39 5.78 2.91
N PRO A 103 10.61 5.33 1.92
CA PRO A 103 9.15 5.35 2.02
C PRO A 103 8.65 4.47 3.17
N ASN A 104 7.59 4.94 3.83
CA ASN A 104 6.91 4.22 4.90
C ASN A 104 5.62 3.53 4.44
N TYR A 105 5.18 3.83 3.24
CA TYR A 105 3.93 3.32 2.68
C TYR A 105 4.18 2.64 1.34
N ILE A 106 3.39 1.60 1.09
CA ILE A 106 3.30 0.94 -0.20
C ILE A 106 1.92 1.20 -0.81
N HIS A 107 1.87 1.38 -2.11
CA HIS A 107 0.64 1.60 -2.86
C HIS A 107 0.50 0.50 -3.91
N LEU A 108 -0.68 -0.09 -3.97
CA LEU A 108 -0.99 -1.13 -4.93
C LEU A 108 -2.18 -0.73 -5.80
N SER A 109 -2.08 -1.04 -7.08
CA SER A 109 -3.23 -1.13 -7.98
C SER A 109 -3.71 -2.57 -8.07
N ASP A 110 -4.95 -2.73 -8.45
CA ASP A 110 -5.59 -4.03 -8.64
C ASP A 110 -5.42 -4.94 -7.42
N ALA A 111 -5.48 -4.36 -6.23
CA ALA A 111 -5.30 -5.10 -5.00
C ALA A 111 -6.50 -5.99 -4.70
N GLN A 112 -6.22 -7.22 -4.36
CA GLN A 112 -7.20 -8.21 -3.90
C GLN A 112 -6.76 -8.77 -2.56
N PHE A 113 -7.74 -9.04 -1.71
CA PHE A 113 -7.53 -9.57 -0.38
C PHE A 113 -7.94 -11.03 -0.34
N PHE A 114 -7.12 -11.85 0.31
CA PHE A 114 -7.36 -13.26 0.48
C PHE A 114 -7.31 -13.63 1.96
N THR A 115 -8.17 -14.54 2.36
CA THR A 115 -8.06 -15.16 3.70
C THR A 115 -6.82 -16.04 3.78
N THR A 116 -6.45 -16.46 4.99
CA THR A 116 -5.38 -17.44 5.21
C THR A 116 -5.62 -18.78 4.51
N GLU A 117 -6.87 -19.09 4.19
CA GLU A 117 -7.27 -20.28 3.42
C GLU A 117 -7.19 -20.06 1.90
N GLY A 118 -6.75 -18.87 1.46
CA GLY A 118 -6.61 -18.53 0.05
C GLY A 118 -7.90 -18.13 -0.65
N ARG A 119 -8.97 -17.82 0.09
CA ARG A 119 -10.23 -17.37 -0.49
C ARG A 119 -10.25 -15.87 -0.69
N PRO A 120 -10.67 -15.36 -1.85
CA PRO A 120 -10.82 -13.93 -2.05
C PRO A 120 -11.92 -13.35 -1.15
N ILE A 121 -11.62 -12.22 -0.50
CA ILE A 121 -12.58 -11.51 0.35
C ILE A 121 -13.49 -10.61 -0.48
N SER A 122 -12.95 -10.01 -1.53
CA SER A 122 -13.74 -9.20 -2.47
C SER A 122 -13.47 -9.63 -3.90
N GLN A 123 -14.49 -9.51 -4.74
CA GLN A 123 -14.40 -9.89 -6.16
C GLN A 123 -13.87 -8.76 -7.04
N GLN A 124 -13.82 -7.54 -6.51
CA GLN A 124 -13.40 -6.36 -7.27
C GLN A 124 -12.02 -5.91 -6.81
N PRO A 125 -11.07 -5.76 -7.74
CA PRO A 125 -9.79 -5.17 -7.42
C PRO A 125 -9.93 -3.70 -7.04
N VAL A 126 -9.10 -3.25 -6.10
CA VAL A 126 -9.15 -1.89 -5.56
C VAL A 126 -7.77 -1.24 -5.53
N LEU A 127 -7.73 0.08 -5.40
CA LEU A 127 -6.53 0.79 -4.98
C LEU A 127 -6.32 0.56 -3.48
N TRP A 128 -5.10 0.28 -3.09
CA TRP A 128 -4.78 0.03 -1.69
C TRP A 128 -3.51 0.78 -1.26
N ARG A 129 -3.54 1.28 -0.05
CA ARG A 129 -2.41 1.95 0.60
C ARG A 129 -2.20 1.33 1.98
N GLY A 130 -0.99 0.91 2.28
CA GLY A 130 -0.65 0.32 3.57
C GLY A 130 0.70 0.78 4.09
N ARG A 131 0.90 0.62 5.39
CA ARG A 131 2.18 0.89 6.03
C ARG A 131 3.12 -0.28 5.83
N LEU A 132 4.35 0.00 5.38
CA LEU A 132 5.38 -1.02 5.22
C LEU A 132 5.76 -1.70 6.52
N SER A 133 5.67 -0.99 7.65
CA SER A 133 5.94 -1.56 8.97
C SER A 133 4.93 -2.64 9.41
N GLU A 134 3.77 -2.72 8.78
CA GLU A 134 2.74 -3.72 9.06
C GLU A 134 2.84 -4.95 8.15
N VAL A 135 3.78 -4.97 7.22
CA VAL A 135 4.01 -6.12 6.34
C VAL A 135 4.89 -7.14 7.05
N ASP A 136 4.35 -8.32 7.31
CA ASP A 136 5.07 -9.41 7.98
C ASP A 136 6.01 -10.16 7.02
N GLY A 137 5.62 -10.26 5.77
CA GLY A 137 6.40 -10.90 4.73
C GLY A 137 5.81 -10.63 3.35
N PHE A 138 6.57 -10.91 2.30
CA PHE A 138 6.08 -10.73 0.94
C PHE A 138 6.73 -11.71 -0.03
N VAL A 139 6.06 -11.96 -1.14
CA VAL A 139 6.60 -12.68 -2.28
C VAL A 139 6.39 -11.86 -3.55
N LEU A 140 7.27 -12.04 -4.53
CA LEU A 140 7.06 -11.50 -5.86
C LEU A 140 5.95 -12.29 -6.55
N GLY A 141 5.13 -11.58 -7.28
CA GLY A 141 3.99 -12.13 -7.99
C GLY A 141 2.67 -11.79 -7.31
N ASN A 142 1.69 -11.50 -8.14
CA ASN A 142 0.33 -11.27 -7.69
C ASN A 142 -0.41 -12.59 -7.67
N LEU A 143 -0.84 -13.04 -6.48
CA LEU A 143 -1.68 -14.23 -6.35
C LEU A 143 -3.00 -13.99 -7.07
N GLN A 144 -3.35 -14.92 -7.94
CA GLN A 144 -4.65 -14.98 -8.56
C GLN A 144 -5.36 -16.22 -8.09
N TRP A 145 -6.62 -16.04 -7.70
CA TRP A 145 -7.44 -17.19 -7.35
C TRP A 145 -7.91 -17.88 -8.63
N THR A 146 -7.62 -19.16 -8.74
CA THR A 146 -8.20 -20.01 -9.78
C THR A 146 -9.20 -20.95 -9.14
N ASP A 147 -10.37 -21.07 -9.75
CA ASP A 147 -11.33 -22.08 -9.34
C ASP A 147 -10.78 -23.50 -9.57
N ALA A 148 -11.50 -24.51 -9.06
CA ALA A 148 -11.11 -25.93 -9.22
C ALA A 148 -11.01 -26.39 -10.69
N ASN A 149 -11.50 -25.57 -11.64
CA ASN A 149 -11.45 -25.83 -13.08
C ASN A 149 -10.32 -25.08 -13.79
N GLY A 150 -9.48 -24.32 -13.04
CA GLY A 150 -8.36 -23.58 -13.61
C GLY A 150 -8.73 -22.30 -14.34
N SER A 151 -9.96 -21.80 -14.17
CA SER A 151 -10.38 -20.52 -14.71
C SER A 151 -10.06 -19.39 -13.75
N ASN A 152 -9.43 -18.33 -14.26
CA ASN A 152 -9.25 -17.09 -13.50
C ASN A 152 -10.62 -16.45 -13.29
N VAL A 153 -10.97 -16.22 -12.06
CA VAL A 153 -12.21 -15.54 -11.67
C VAL A 153 -11.91 -14.10 -11.35
#